data_6fcfd827adc8139c6e74ce0f029820d3
#
_entry.id   6fcfd827adc8139c6e74ce0f029820d3
#
_cell.length_a   1.000
_cell.length_b   1.000
_cell.length_c   1.000
_cell.angle_alpha   90.00
_cell.angle_beta   90.00
_cell.angle_gamma   90.00
#
_symmetry.space_group_name_H-M   'P 1'
#
loop_
_entity.id
_entity.type
_entity.pdbx_description
1 polymer ?
#
loop_
_entity_poly.entity_id
_entity_poly.type
_entity_poly.pdbx_seq_one_letter_code
_entity_poly.pdbx_strand_id
1 'polypeptide(L)'
;FYFTPGNLGFPTFETKYARIGVYICYDRHFPEGARALGLNGAEIVFIPSATTKGHADYLWELEQRGHAVANGYFVGTINRVGTEAPWNIGEFFGSSYFCNPDGRILAKGSEDKDELIVADLDLDEIREVRTHWQFYRDRRPEMYGALTQMDGVKS
;
A
#
# COMPACT_ATOMS: atom_id res chain seq x y z
N PHE A 1 -8.47 -18.36 -4.78
CA PHE A 1 -9.37 -19.20 -5.57
C PHE A 1 -9.81 -18.53 -6.88
N TYR A 2 -10.05 -17.23 -6.87
CA TYR A 2 -10.48 -16.48 -8.05
C TYR A 2 -9.35 -15.78 -8.79
N PHE A 3 -8.17 -15.68 -8.21
CA PHE A 3 -7.03 -14.96 -8.75
C PHE A 3 -5.82 -15.86 -8.88
N THR A 4 -5.07 -15.66 -9.95
CA THR A 4 -3.79 -16.32 -10.17
C THR A 4 -2.68 -15.28 -9.92
N PRO A 5 -1.58 -15.64 -9.27
CA PRO A 5 -0.43 -14.75 -9.12
C PRO A 5 0.06 -14.24 -10.48
N GLY A 6 0.30 -12.93 -10.56
CA GLY A 6 0.91 -12.32 -11.73
C GLY A 6 2.41 -12.64 -11.83
N ASN A 7 2.98 -12.39 -12.99
CA ASN A 7 4.39 -12.63 -13.28
C ASN A 7 5.14 -11.37 -13.78
N LEU A 8 4.53 -10.20 -13.66
CA LEU A 8 5.11 -8.92 -14.11
C LEU A 8 5.97 -8.24 -13.03
N GLY A 9 6.07 -8.85 -11.84
CA GLY A 9 6.72 -8.22 -10.69
C GLY A 9 5.92 -7.02 -10.17
N PHE A 10 6.65 -5.99 -9.72
CA PHE A 10 6.07 -4.76 -9.14
C PHE A 10 6.47 -3.54 -9.98
N PRO A 11 5.90 -3.37 -11.18
CA PRO A 11 6.22 -2.26 -12.06
C PRO A 11 5.71 -0.93 -11.50
N THR A 12 6.40 0.15 -11.88
CA THR A 12 5.95 1.52 -11.67
C THR A 12 5.65 2.18 -13.01
N PHE A 13 4.78 3.16 -13.00
CA PHE A 13 4.29 3.83 -14.21
C PHE A 13 4.57 5.33 -14.11
N GLU A 14 5.28 5.83 -15.11
CA GLU A 14 5.53 7.26 -15.24
C GLU A 14 4.25 7.96 -15.65
N THR A 15 3.90 9.01 -14.93
CA THR A 15 2.80 9.91 -15.29
C THR A 15 3.33 11.33 -15.49
N LYS A 16 2.48 12.24 -15.94
CA LYS A 16 2.85 13.65 -16.06
C LYS A 16 3.24 14.28 -14.70
N TYR A 17 2.76 13.75 -13.60
CA TYR A 17 2.87 14.37 -12.27
C TYR A 17 3.76 13.61 -11.31
N ALA A 18 3.73 12.28 -11.35
CA ALA A 18 4.46 11.43 -10.43
C ALA A 18 4.65 10.04 -11.02
N ARG A 19 5.61 9.30 -10.48
CA ARG A 19 5.75 7.86 -10.73
C ARG A 19 4.86 7.09 -9.75
N ILE A 20 3.90 6.36 -10.29
CA ILE A 20 2.93 5.63 -9.48
C ILE A 20 3.20 4.12 -9.47
N GLY A 21 2.87 3.48 -8.35
CA GLY A 21 2.77 2.04 -8.20
C GLY A 21 1.35 1.62 -7.87
N VAL A 22 1.00 0.36 -8.16
CA VAL A 22 -0.28 -0.22 -7.77
C VAL A 22 0.00 -1.49 -6.98
N TYR A 23 -0.64 -1.63 -5.82
CA TYR A 23 -0.46 -2.74 -4.89
C TYR A 23 -1.83 -3.25 -4.43
N ILE A 24 -2.29 -4.35 -5.01
CA ILE A 24 -3.71 -4.69 -4.99
C ILE A 24 -4.10 -5.50 -3.75
N CYS A 25 -5.01 -4.96 -2.95
CA CYS A 25 -5.79 -5.66 -1.93
C CYS A 25 -4.92 -6.52 -0.98
N TYR A 26 -4.94 -7.84 -1.16
CA TYR A 26 -4.21 -8.81 -0.34
C TYR A 26 -2.69 -8.59 -0.37
N ASP A 27 -2.15 -8.05 -1.46
CA ASP A 27 -0.72 -7.79 -1.61
C ASP A 27 -0.17 -6.88 -0.49
N ARG A 28 -1.00 -5.99 0.07
CA ARG A 28 -0.60 -5.08 1.15
C ARG A 28 -0.06 -5.77 2.40
N HIS A 29 -0.40 -7.05 2.60
CA HIS A 29 0.10 -7.82 3.74
C HIS A 29 1.59 -8.19 3.60
N PHE A 30 2.18 -8.04 2.42
CA PHE A 30 3.56 -8.41 2.11
C PHE A 30 4.46 -7.18 2.02
N PRO A 31 5.35 -6.93 2.98
CA PRO A 31 6.24 -5.77 2.95
C PRO A 31 7.25 -5.82 1.79
N GLU A 32 7.52 -7.00 1.23
CA GLU A 32 8.47 -7.21 0.14
C GLU A 32 8.04 -6.50 -1.15
N GLY A 33 6.77 -6.64 -1.54
CA GLY A 33 6.23 -5.99 -2.74
C GLY A 33 6.15 -4.47 -2.57
N ALA A 34 5.76 -4.00 -1.39
CA ALA A 34 5.77 -2.58 -1.06
C ALA A 34 7.19 -1.99 -1.17
N ARG A 35 8.21 -2.72 -0.68
CA ARG A 35 9.62 -2.35 -0.83
C ARG A 35 10.07 -2.37 -2.29
N ALA A 36 9.65 -3.37 -3.06
CA ALA A 36 10.00 -3.47 -4.48
C ALA A 36 9.45 -2.26 -5.27
N LEU A 37 8.20 -1.85 -5.04
CA LEU A 37 7.63 -0.64 -5.63
C LEU A 37 8.45 0.61 -5.30
N GLY A 38 8.85 0.77 -4.04
CA GLY A 38 9.69 1.88 -3.63
C GLY A 38 11.07 1.87 -4.29
N LEU A 39 11.69 0.70 -4.42
CA LEU A 39 12.99 0.54 -5.11
C LEU A 39 12.87 0.81 -6.61
N ASN A 40 11.71 0.52 -7.21
CA ASN A 40 11.40 0.85 -8.59
C ASN A 40 10.99 2.32 -8.79
N GLY A 41 11.11 3.13 -7.73
CA GLY A 41 10.95 4.57 -7.79
C GLY A 41 9.52 5.09 -7.61
N ALA A 42 8.60 4.28 -7.07
CA ALA A 42 7.26 4.78 -6.75
C ALA A 42 7.33 6.00 -5.81
N GLU A 43 6.59 7.03 -6.18
CA GLU A 43 6.36 8.23 -5.38
C GLU A 43 4.98 8.19 -4.72
N ILE A 44 4.00 7.58 -5.41
CA ILE A 44 2.66 7.34 -4.89
C ILE A 44 2.30 5.88 -5.16
N VAL A 45 1.84 5.16 -4.14
CA VAL A 45 1.34 3.79 -4.29
C VAL A 45 -0.15 3.76 -4.02
N PHE A 46 -0.94 3.32 -5.01
CA PHE A 46 -2.37 3.13 -4.87
C PHE A 46 -2.69 1.68 -4.49
N ILE A 47 -3.59 1.51 -3.51
CA ILE A 47 -3.94 0.20 -2.96
C ILE A 47 -5.46 -0.03 -3.08
N PRO A 48 -5.94 -0.41 -4.29
CA PRO A 48 -7.34 -0.76 -4.48
C PRO A 48 -7.67 -2.07 -3.79
N SER A 49 -8.78 -2.10 -3.06
CA SER A 49 -9.14 -3.20 -2.17
C SER A 49 -10.65 -3.43 -2.09
N ALA A 50 -11.02 -4.66 -1.74
CA ALA A 50 -12.36 -5.06 -1.36
C ALA A 50 -12.25 -5.79 -0.01
N THR A 51 -12.03 -5.04 1.06
CA THR A 51 -11.76 -5.57 2.41
C THR A 51 -12.98 -5.39 3.29
N THR A 52 -13.46 -6.49 3.88
CA THR A 52 -14.61 -6.52 4.78
C THR A 52 -14.21 -6.34 6.23
N LYS A 53 -15.17 -5.95 7.07
CA LYS A 53 -15.02 -5.90 8.54
C LYS A 53 -14.59 -7.24 9.12
N GLY A 54 -13.90 -7.21 10.25
CA GLY A 54 -13.45 -8.37 10.99
C GLY A 54 -11.96 -8.32 11.32
N HIS A 55 -11.20 -9.35 11.00
CA HIS A 55 -9.77 -9.42 11.35
C HIS A 55 -8.86 -8.41 10.64
N ALA A 56 -9.33 -7.79 9.57
CA ALA A 56 -8.52 -6.89 8.75
C ALA A 56 -8.66 -5.40 9.11
N ASP A 57 -9.62 -5.01 9.94
CA ASP A 57 -9.97 -3.62 10.18
C ASP A 57 -8.78 -2.83 10.75
N TYR A 58 -8.15 -3.34 11.81
CA TYR A 58 -7.03 -2.66 12.44
C TYR A 58 -5.76 -2.70 11.57
N LEU A 59 -5.61 -3.71 10.70
CA LEU A 59 -4.48 -3.83 9.79
C LEU A 59 -4.55 -2.79 8.65
N TRP A 60 -5.74 -2.32 8.32
CA TRP A 60 -5.97 -1.40 7.21
C TRP A 60 -5.10 -0.15 7.27
N GLU A 61 -5.06 0.53 8.40
CA GLU A 61 -4.19 1.69 8.56
C GLU A 61 -2.77 1.30 8.95
N LEU A 62 -2.61 0.29 9.79
CA LEU A 62 -1.31 -0.11 10.32
C LEU A 62 -0.32 -0.50 9.22
N GLU A 63 -0.71 -1.41 8.34
CA GLU A 63 0.18 -1.94 7.30
C GLU A 63 0.50 -0.87 6.25
N GLN A 64 -0.51 -0.21 5.73
CA GLN A 64 -0.36 0.71 4.62
C GLN A 64 0.37 1.99 5.03
N ARG A 65 0.12 2.51 6.21
CA ARG A 65 0.91 3.60 6.79
C ARG A 65 2.35 3.15 7.09
N GLY A 66 2.51 1.91 7.56
CA GLY A 66 3.83 1.30 7.72
C GLY A 66 4.61 1.23 6.40
N HIS A 67 3.94 0.90 5.29
CA HIS A 67 4.56 0.92 3.96
C HIS A 67 4.97 2.33 3.53
N ALA A 68 4.13 3.34 3.79
CA ALA A 68 4.47 4.74 3.50
C ALA A 68 5.75 5.14 4.23
N VAL A 69 5.82 4.91 5.53
CA VAL A 69 7.00 5.24 6.36
C VAL A 69 8.23 4.47 5.93
N ALA A 70 8.12 3.14 5.78
CA ALA A 70 9.26 2.29 5.46
C ALA A 70 9.89 2.63 4.10
N ASN A 71 9.11 3.18 3.17
CA ASN A 71 9.55 3.46 1.81
C ASN A 71 9.61 4.96 1.45
N GLY A 72 9.17 5.83 2.36
CA GLY A 72 9.18 7.28 2.13
C GLY A 72 8.44 7.65 0.85
N TYR A 73 7.19 7.18 0.67
CA TYR A 73 6.30 7.49 -0.45
C TYR A 73 4.88 7.76 0.05
N PHE A 74 4.05 8.40 -0.78
CA PHE A 74 2.64 8.55 -0.49
C PHE A 74 1.87 7.26 -0.73
N VAL A 75 0.81 7.03 0.05
CA VAL A 75 -0.12 5.92 -0.18
C VAL A 75 -1.54 6.46 -0.33
N GLY A 76 -2.22 6.03 -1.39
CA GLY A 76 -3.64 6.24 -1.60
C GLY A 76 -4.39 4.91 -1.51
N THR A 77 -5.17 4.73 -0.45
CA THR A 77 -5.96 3.50 -0.26
C THR A 77 -7.36 3.68 -0.80
N ILE A 78 -7.88 2.64 -1.44
CA ILE A 78 -9.23 2.64 -1.99
C ILE A 78 -9.93 1.37 -1.53
N ASN A 79 -10.98 1.48 -0.72
CA ASN A 79 -11.76 0.34 -0.29
C ASN A 79 -13.23 0.51 -0.68
N ARG A 80 -13.91 -0.59 -0.87
CA ARG A 80 -15.35 -0.63 -1.11
C ARG A 80 -16.12 -0.31 0.16
N VAL A 81 -17.39 0.04 0.00
CA VAL A 81 -18.36 0.25 1.10
C VAL A 81 -19.59 -0.63 0.92
N GLY A 82 -20.27 -0.94 2.03
CA GLY A 82 -21.54 -1.63 2.06
C GLY A 82 -21.48 -3.14 1.82
N THR A 83 -22.60 -3.72 1.44
CA THR A 83 -22.74 -5.16 1.22
C THR A 83 -23.24 -5.45 -0.19
N GLU A 84 -22.93 -6.63 -0.71
CA GLU A 84 -23.33 -7.05 -2.05
C GLU A 84 -24.23 -8.28 -2.03
N ALA A 85 -25.49 -8.08 -2.43
CA ALA A 85 -26.39 -9.19 -2.72
C ALA A 85 -26.04 -9.81 -4.09
N PRO A 86 -26.24 -11.12 -4.30
CA PRO A 86 -26.73 -12.10 -3.34
C PRO A 86 -25.62 -12.79 -2.51
N TRP A 87 -24.36 -12.43 -2.73
CA TRP A 87 -23.19 -13.20 -2.25
C TRP A 87 -22.93 -13.06 -0.76
N ASN A 88 -23.33 -11.94 -0.18
CA ASN A 88 -23.19 -11.62 1.24
C ASN A 88 -21.83 -12.02 1.84
N ILE A 89 -20.75 -11.66 1.15
CA ILE A 89 -19.37 -11.99 1.52
C ILE A 89 -18.83 -11.16 2.70
N GLY A 90 -19.66 -10.33 3.31
CA GLY A 90 -19.37 -9.44 4.43
C GLY A 90 -19.65 -7.97 4.10
N GLU A 91 -19.50 -7.11 5.09
CA GLU A 91 -19.66 -5.67 4.96
C GLU A 91 -18.30 -5.03 4.69
N PHE A 92 -18.18 -4.35 3.55
CA PHE A 92 -17.00 -3.55 3.21
C PHE A 92 -17.04 -2.24 4.00
N PHE A 93 -15.94 -1.88 4.63
CA PHE A 93 -15.93 -0.79 5.62
C PHE A 93 -15.37 0.54 5.10
N GLY A 94 -15.18 0.71 3.80
CA GLY A 94 -14.69 1.96 3.25
C GLY A 94 -13.38 2.41 3.86
N SER A 95 -13.40 3.53 4.57
CA SER A 95 -12.22 4.11 5.23
C SER A 95 -11.04 4.31 4.29
N SER A 96 -11.31 4.64 3.04
CA SER A 96 -10.26 5.00 2.06
C SER A 96 -9.53 6.25 2.52
N TYR A 97 -8.23 6.35 2.27
CA TYR A 97 -7.46 7.51 2.73
C TYR A 97 -6.21 7.76 1.88
N PHE A 98 -5.66 8.95 2.02
CA PHE A 98 -4.28 9.26 1.64
C PHE A 98 -3.43 9.44 2.89
N CYS A 99 -2.20 8.93 2.87
CA CYS A 99 -1.19 9.28 3.86
C CYS A 99 0.12 9.71 3.19
N ASN A 100 0.84 10.55 3.92
CA ASN A 100 2.13 11.08 3.48
C ASN A 100 3.29 10.11 3.81
N PRO A 101 4.53 10.40 3.37
CA PRO A 101 5.71 9.57 3.63
C PRO A 101 6.06 9.35 5.12
N ASP A 102 5.54 10.19 6.03
CA ASP A 102 5.64 10.00 7.48
C ASP A 102 4.50 9.13 8.05
N GLY A 103 3.61 8.63 7.19
CA GLY A 103 2.47 7.81 7.60
C GLY A 103 1.32 8.60 8.25
N ARG A 104 1.30 9.93 8.11
CA ARG A 104 0.19 10.76 8.60
C ARG A 104 -0.94 10.76 7.59
N ILE A 105 -2.17 10.56 8.05
CA ILE A 105 -3.35 10.60 7.20
C ILE A 105 -3.63 12.07 6.83
N LEU A 106 -3.70 12.34 5.52
CA LEU A 106 -3.99 13.66 4.96
C LEU A 106 -5.48 13.88 4.73
N ALA A 107 -6.16 12.84 4.24
CA ALA A 107 -7.60 12.84 4.00
C ALA A 107 -8.12 11.41 4.18
N LYS A 108 -9.29 11.26 4.79
CA LYS A 108 -9.93 9.97 5.03
C LYS A 108 -11.42 10.07 4.74
N GLY A 109 -11.94 9.08 4.04
CA GLY A 109 -13.35 8.91 3.76
C GLY A 109 -14.11 8.19 4.86
N SER A 110 -15.44 8.18 4.73
CA SER A 110 -16.35 7.51 5.64
C SER A 110 -16.29 5.97 5.49
N GLU A 111 -16.97 5.30 6.38
CA GLU A 111 -17.07 3.85 6.40
C GLU A 111 -18.29 3.32 5.62
N ASP A 112 -19.24 4.20 5.28
CA ASP A 112 -20.58 3.82 4.87
C ASP A 112 -21.07 4.48 3.58
N LYS A 113 -20.28 5.34 2.94
CA LYS A 113 -20.72 6.11 1.77
C LYS A 113 -19.75 5.99 0.60
N ASP A 114 -20.33 5.95 -0.60
CA ASP A 114 -19.58 6.20 -1.82
C ASP A 114 -19.18 7.68 -1.87
N GLU A 115 -17.89 7.97 -1.87
CA GLU A 115 -17.39 9.33 -1.90
C GLU A 115 -16.04 9.44 -2.60
N LEU A 116 -15.75 10.63 -3.09
CA LEU A 116 -14.45 10.98 -3.66
C LEU A 116 -13.58 11.61 -2.57
N ILE A 117 -12.42 11.01 -2.31
CA ILE A 117 -11.41 11.55 -1.41
C ILE A 117 -10.36 12.26 -2.24
N VAL A 118 -10.08 13.51 -1.91
CA VAL A 118 -9.07 14.34 -2.57
C VAL A 118 -8.07 14.82 -1.54
N ALA A 119 -6.79 14.79 -1.90
CA ALA A 119 -5.70 15.33 -1.11
C ALA A 119 -4.66 15.99 -2.00
N ASP A 120 -4.08 17.09 -1.53
CA ASP A 120 -2.89 17.68 -2.13
C ASP A 120 -1.66 16.93 -1.61
N LEU A 121 -0.81 16.47 -2.51
CA LEU A 121 0.40 15.72 -2.20
C LEU A 121 1.62 16.56 -2.60
N ASP A 122 2.35 17.06 -1.61
CA ASP A 122 3.63 17.73 -1.85
C ASP A 122 4.74 16.69 -2.03
N LEU A 123 5.12 16.45 -3.28
CA LEU A 123 6.13 15.42 -3.60
C LEU A 123 7.53 15.75 -3.06
N ASP A 124 7.80 16.99 -2.66
CA ASP A 124 9.05 17.35 -2.01
C ASP A 124 9.20 16.71 -0.62
N GLU A 125 8.10 16.40 0.08
CA GLU A 125 8.12 15.64 1.34
C GLU A 125 8.85 14.29 1.19
N ILE A 126 8.76 13.64 0.03
CA ILE A 126 9.47 12.38 -0.26
C ILE A 126 10.96 12.56 -0.10
N ARG A 127 11.51 13.65 -0.67
CA ARG A 127 12.95 13.95 -0.60
C ARG A 127 13.36 14.30 0.84
N GLU A 128 12.56 15.08 1.54
CA GLU A 128 12.81 15.47 2.92
C GLU A 128 12.86 14.24 3.84
N VAL A 129 11.84 13.37 3.78
CA VAL A 129 11.77 12.16 4.58
C VAL A 129 12.94 11.21 4.25
N ARG A 130 13.24 11.00 2.96
CA ARG A 130 14.34 10.12 2.53
C ARG A 130 15.73 10.69 2.86
N THR A 131 15.85 11.99 3.02
CA THR A 131 17.09 12.64 3.50
C THR A 131 17.25 12.43 4.99
N HIS A 132 16.17 12.55 5.75
CA HIS A 132 16.17 12.32 7.19
C HIS A 132 16.33 10.84 7.55
N TRP A 133 15.53 9.98 6.93
CA TRP A 133 15.55 8.52 7.10
C TRP A 133 16.15 7.84 5.87
N GLN A 134 17.43 7.53 5.92
CA GLN A 134 18.16 6.98 4.77
C GLN A 134 17.97 5.46 4.63
N PHE A 135 16.72 4.98 4.77
CA PHE A 135 16.39 3.56 4.77
C PHE A 135 16.84 2.82 3.52
N TYR A 136 16.80 3.44 2.35
CA TYR A 136 17.27 2.81 1.10
C TYR A 136 18.80 2.64 1.06
N ARG A 137 19.54 3.60 1.57
CA ARG A 137 21.01 3.52 1.65
C ARG A 137 21.45 2.45 2.64
N ASP A 138 20.78 2.35 3.77
CA ASP A 138 21.21 1.53 4.90
C ASP A 138 20.71 0.08 4.81
N ARG A 139 20.08 -0.29 3.69
CA ARG A 139 19.69 -1.68 3.41
C ARG A 139 20.89 -2.60 3.31
N ARG A 140 20.69 -3.84 3.66
CA ARG A 140 21.67 -4.94 3.60
C ARG A 140 21.18 -6.05 2.67
N PRO A 141 21.05 -5.80 1.32
CA PRO A 141 20.48 -6.78 0.39
C PRO A 141 21.18 -8.14 0.44
N GLU A 142 22.47 -8.15 0.71
CA GLU A 142 23.29 -9.37 0.83
C GLU A 142 22.87 -10.26 2.01
N MET A 143 22.08 -9.74 2.96
CA MET A 143 21.55 -10.49 4.10
C MET A 143 20.10 -10.98 3.89
N TYR A 144 19.46 -10.62 2.78
CA TYR A 144 18.05 -10.93 2.55
C TYR A 144 17.81 -12.16 1.70
N GLY A 145 18.78 -13.05 1.57
CA GLY A 145 18.67 -14.29 0.76
C GLY A 145 17.46 -15.15 1.12
N ALA A 146 17.06 -15.17 2.38
CA ALA A 146 15.88 -15.93 2.83
C ALA A 146 14.55 -15.44 2.18
N LEU A 147 14.47 -14.16 1.78
CA LEU A 147 13.27 -13.60 1.14
C LEU A 147 13.04 -14.11 -0.30
N THR A 148 14.07 -14.68 -0.90
CA THR A 148 14.03 -15.20 -2.29
C THR A 148 14.01 -16.71 -2.37
N GLN A 149 14.01 -17.41 -1.23
CA GLN A 149 13.94 -18.85 -1.16
C GLN A 149 12.49 -19.31 -1.11
N MET A 150 12.17 -20.32 -1.91
CA MET A 150 10.82 -20.92 -1.94
C MET A 150 10.55 -21.86 -0.74
N ASP A 151 11.58 -22.20 0.02
CA ASP A 151 11.48 -23.08 1.17
C ASP A 151 10.71 -22.36 2.29
N GLY A 152 9.52 -22.84 2.53
CA GLY A 152 8.60 -22.27 3.49
C GLY A 152 9.17 -22.11 4.91
N VAL A 153 8.39 -21.50 5.77
CA VAL A 153 8.70 -21.32 7.19
C VAL A 153 9.19 -22.65 7.77
N LYS A 154 10.43 -22.68 8.23
CA LYS A 154 10.93 -23.80 9.01
C LYS A 154 10.13 -23.85 10.32
N SER A 155 9.19 -24.75 10.38
CA SER A 155 8.40 -25.05 11.59
C SER A 155 9.30 -25.62 12.69
#